data_a451dd06b347f0fa363fc08038494b42
#
_entry.id   a451dd06b347f0fa363fc08038494b42
#
_cell.length_a   1.000
_cell.length_b   1.000
_cell.length_c   1.000
_cell.angle_alpha   90.00
_cell.angle_beta   90.00
_cell.angle_gamma   90.00
#
_symmetry.space_group_name_H-M   'P 1'
#
loop_
_entity.id
_entity.type
_entity.pdbx_description
1 polymer ?
#
loop_
_entity_poly.entity_id
_entity_poly.type
_entity_poly.pdbx_seq_one_letter_code
_entity_poly.pdbx_strand_id
1 'polypeptide(L)'
;MAILHSAPRFTRIDGLKDTLSAAIGDDLVEARDEHGELMFTVRRDSVETVLRLLRDRHSYQQLMEIAGVDYPGRAERFEVVYMLLSVTKNNRIMVKVSASEDTPVPTVTTIWPNAGWLEREVFDMYGVLFDGNTDLRRILTDYGFEGHPFRKDFPLTGYVELRYSEDQKRVVYEPVELAQDLRQFDFMSPWEGANYILPGDEKADLSPVAEPKVTEKPSDTGAGKKTDEHAAEKVSAGAPAEEAAGEDTAPAPEPTEDRKDRPAREGKTTDTGEATEVKE
;
A
#
# COMPACT_ATOMS: atom_id res chain seq x y z
N MET A 1 -2.89 -37.81 23.04
CA MET A 1 -1.95 -37.00 22.24
C MET A 1 -2.73 -36.32 21.14
N ALA A 2 -2.78 -35.00 21.13
CA ALA A 2 -3.37 -34.26 20.02
C ALA A 2 -2.43 -34.41 18.82
N ILE A 3 -2.92 -34.98 17.73
CA ILE A 3 -2.19 -35.06 16.48
C ILE A 3 -2.23 -33.62 15.91
N LEU A 4 -1.13 -32.90 16.08
CA LEU A 4 -0.93 -31.62 15.40
C LEU A 4 -0.75 -31.94 13.91
N HIS A 5 -1.82 -31.77 13.15
CA HIS A 5 -1.72 -31.72 11.70
C HIS A 5 -0.84 -30.52 11.33
N SER A 6 0.36 -30.79 10.84
CA SER A 6 1.15 -29.73 10.22
C SER A 6 0.36 -29.21 9.02
N ALA A 7 0.30 -27.88 8.88
CA ALA A 7 -0.31 -27.28 7.70
C ALA A 7 0.29 -27.90 6.42
N PRO A 8 -0.52 -28.19 5.39
CA PRO A 8 -0.01 -28.73 4.14
C PRO A 8 1.04 -27.76 3.57
N ARG A 9 2.25 -28.27 3.41
CA ARG A 9 3.32 -27.48 2.78
C ARG A 9 3.23 -27.64 1.28
N PHE A 10 3.46 -26.55 0.53
CA PHE A 10 3.60 -26.66 -0.92
C PHE A 10 4.81 -27.52 -1.27
N THR A 11 4.74 -28.24 -2.39
CA THR A 11 5.82 -29.08 -2.87
C THR A 11 6.79 -28.25 -3.71
N ARG A 12 8.03 -28.13 -3.27
CA ARG A 12 9.08 -27.53 -4.09
C ARG A 12 9.54 -28.55 -5.12
N ILE A 13 9.56 -28.17 -6.38
CA ILE A 13 10.01 -28.98 -7.51
C ILE A 13 11.27 -28.33 -8.07
N ASP A 14 12.39 -29.03 -7.96
CA ASP A 14 13.67 -28.52 -8.48
C ASP A 14 13.62 -28.41 -10.03
N GLY A 15 14.18 -27.33 -10.57
CA GLY A 15 14.19 -27.06 -12.02
C GLY A 15 12.83 -26.65 -12.61
N LEU A 16 11.80 -26.47 -11.79
CA LEU A 16 10.48 -26.07 -12.27
C LEU A 16 10.51 -24.70 -12.94
N LYS A 17 11.27 -23.75 -12.39
CA LYS A 17 11.46 -22.42 -12.99
C LYS A 17 11.97 -22.52 -14.42
N ASP A 18 13.03 -23.28 -14.65
CA ASP A 18 13.66 -23.42 -15.96
C ASP A 18 12.74 -24.15 -16.94
N THR A 19 12.05 -25.19 -16.47
CA THR A 19 11.07 -25.94 -17.28
C THR A 19 9.93 -25.06 -17.76
N LEU A 20 9.36 -24.24 -16.84
CA LEU A 20 8.25 -23.34 -17.21
C LEU A 20 8.74 -22.17 -18.05
N SER A 21 9.92 -21.62 -17.76
CA SER A 21 10.53 -20.56 -18.58
C SER A 21 10.76 -21.02 -20.01
N ALA A 22 11.29 -22.22 -20.19
CA ALA A 22 11.49 -22.80 -21.52
C ALA A 22 10.15 -23.07 -22.25
N ALA A 23 9.11 -23.43 -21.51
CA ALA A 23 7.78 -23.68 -22.09
C ALA A 23 7.06 -22.39 -22.52
N ILE A 24 7.24 -21.30 -21.78
CA ILE A 24 6.68 -19.97 -22.09
C ILE A 24 7.46 -19.35 -23.27
N GLY A 25 8.78 -19.54 -23.31
CA GLY A 25 9.63 -19.10 -24.42
C GLY A 25 9.70 -17.58 -24.57
N ASP A 26 9.49 -17.08 -25.78
CA ASP A 26 9.66 -15.67 -26.16
C ASP A 26 8.61 -14.73 -25.53
N ASP A 27 7.54 -15.28 -24.97
CA ASP A 27 6.50 -14.52 -24.27
C ASP A 27 6.90 -14.17 -22.83
N LEU A 28 7.98 -14.78 -22.33
CA LEU A 28 8.51 -14.53 -20.99
C LEU A 28 9.37 -13.26 -21.00
N VAL A 29 9.02 -12.32 -20.15
CA VAL A 29 9.83 -11.11 -19.90
C VAL A 29 10.81 -11.36 -18.77
N GLU A 30 10.35 -11.94 -17.68
CA GLU A 30 11.17 -12.20 -16.50
C GLU A 30 10.64 -13.39 -15.70
N ALA A 31 11.56 -14.16 -15.10
CA ALA A 31 11.22 -15.22 -14.16
C ALA A 31 12.00 -15.05 -12.86
N ARG A 32 11.30 -15.01 -11.72
CA ARG A 32 11.88 -14.89 -10.39
C ARG A 32 11.48 -16.06 -9.51
N ASP A 33 12.38 -16.47 -8.63
CA ASP A 33 12.12 -17.39 -7.53
C ASP A 33 12.54 -16.67 -6.24
N GLU A 34 11.58 -16.07 -5.57
CA GLU A 34 11.82 -15.27 -4.38
C GLU A 34 10.87 -15.72 -3.27
N HIS A 35 11.38 -15.84 -2.06
CA HIS A 35 10.60 -16.23 -0.88
C HIS A 35 9.86 -17.58 -1.02
N GLY A 36 10.36 -18.46 -1.92
CA GLY A 36 9.74 -19.75 -2.22
C GLY A 36 8.54 -19.69 -3.16
N GLU A 37 8.30 -18.54 -3.80
CA GLU A 37 7.26 -18.32 -4.79
C GLU A 37 7.87 -18.15 -6.18
N LEU A 38 7.32 -18.87 -7.16
CA LEU A 38 7.71 -18.73 -8.57
C LEU A 38 6.84 -17.68 -9.24
N MET A 39 7.49 -16.66 -9.78
CA MET A 39 6.86 -15.53 -10.45
C MET A 39 7.34 -15.42 -11.89
N PHE A 40 6.41 -15.30 -12.83
CA PHE A 40 6.68 -15.16 -14.26
C PHE A 40 6.01 -13.87 -14.76
N THR A 41 6.79 -12.91 -15.22
CA THR A 41 6.26 -11.74 -15.91
C THR A 41 6.22 -12.06 -17.39
N VAL A 42 5.04 -11.94 -17.99
CA VAL A 42 4.80 -12.28 -19.39
C VAL A 42 4.30 -11.08 -20.20
N ARG A 43 4.42 -11.18 -21.51
CA ARG A 43 3.90 -10.16 -22.42
C ARG A 43 2.38 -10.11 -22.33
N ARG A 44 1.82 -8.91 -22.28
CA ARG A 44 0.38 -8.69 -22.16
C ARG A 44 -0.43 -9.43 -23.22
N ASP A 45 -0.02 -9.28 -24.48
CA ASP A 45 -0.78 -9.80 -25.61
C ASP A 45 -0.83 -11.34 -25.64
N SER A 46 0.12 -12.01 -24.98
CA SER A 46 0.21 -13.47 -24.93
C SER A 46 -0.32 -14.10 -23.65
N VAL A 47 -0.84 -13.30 -22.72
CA VAL A 47 -1.26 -13.81 -21.38
C VAL A 47 -2.26 -14.96 -21.49
N GLU A 48 -3.27 -14.86 -22.37
CA GLU A 48 -4.25 -15.93 -22.57
C GLU A 48 -3.58 -17.22 -23.06
N THR A 49 -2.68 -17.12 -24.02
CA THR A 49 -1.95 -18.28 -24.59
C THR A 49 -1.07 -18.94 -23.54
N VAL A 50 -0.34 -18.15 -22.76
CA VAL A 50 0.54 -18.64 -21.69
C VAL A 50 -0.27 -19.31 -20.58
N LEU A 51 -1.36 -18.70 -20.12
CA LEU A 51 -2.19 -19.26 -19.09
C LEU A 51 -2.88 -20.56 -19.55
N ARG A 52 -3.32 -20.64 -20.80
CA ARG A 52 -3.85 -21.86 -21.41
C ARG A 52 -2.79 -22.95 -21.48
N LEU A 53 -1.57 -22.63 -21.87
CA LEU A 53 -0.44 -23.58 -21.88
C LEU A 53 -0.14 -24.11 -20.47
N LEU A 54 -0.10 -23.23 -19.47
CA LEU A 54 0.16 -23.60 -18.07
C LEU A 54 -0.94 -24.52 -17.52
N ARG A 55 -2.21 -24.24 -17.84
CA ARG A 55 -3.34 -25.09 -17.45
C ARG A 55 -3.27 -26.47 -18.12
N ASP A 56 -3.15 -26.49 -19.46
CA ASP A 56 -3.37 -27.70 -20.22
C ASP A 56 -2.14 -28.63 -20.25
N ARG A 57 -0.93 -28.06 -20.29
CA ARG A 57 0.31 -28.85 -20.39
C ARG A 57 1.07 -29.00 -19.07
N HIS A 58 0.94 -28.03 -18.20
CA HIS A 58 1.69 -28.04 -16.92
C HIS A 58 0.82 -28.30 -15.70
N SER A 59 -0.48 -28.58 -15.91
CA SER A 59 -1.43 -28.98 -14.85
C SER A 59 -1.66 -27.90 -13.78
N TYR A 60 -1.66 -26.62 -14.15
CA TYR A 60 -2.13 -25.55 -13.30
C TYR A 60 -3.63 -25.32 -13.53
N GLN A 61 -4.43 -26.24 -12.99
CA GLN A 61 -5.86 -26.34 -13.33
C GLN A 61 -6.69 -25.22 -12.75
N GLN A 62 -6.29 -24.70 -11.60
CA GLN A 62 -7.11 -23.74 -10.85
C GLN A 62 -6.54 -22.33 -10.91
N LEU A 63 -7.35 -21.40 -11.36
CA LEU A 63 -7.14 -19.98 -11.14
C LEU A 63 -7.67 -19.65 -9.73
N MET A 64 -6.77 -19.29 -8.84
CA MET A 64 -7.11 -18.94 -7.46
C MET A 64 -7.61 -17.51 -7.37
N GLU A 65 -6.88 -16.59 -7.99
CA GLU A 65 -7.14 -15.16 -7.88
C GLU A 65 -6.57 -14.40 -9.09
N ILE A 66 -7.19 -13.27 -9.41
CA ILE A 66 -6.63 -12.21 -10.24
C ILE A 66 -6.62 -10.94 -9.38
N ALA A 67 -5.45 -10.38 -9.15
CA ALA A 67 -5.29 -9.17 -8.34
C ALA A 67 -4.65 -8.05 -9.16
N GLY A 68 -5.01 -6.81 -8.90
CA GLY A 68 -4.36 -5.63 -9.45
C GLY A 68 -3.35 -5.04 -8.47
N VAL A 69 -2.31 -4.41 -8.99
CA VAL A 69 -1.35 -3.63 -8.20
C VAL A 69 -1.08 -2.32 -8.93
N ASP A 70 -1.00 -1.23 -8.17
CA ASP A 70 -0.71 0.10 -8.71
C ASP A 70 0.71 0.54 -8.35
N TYR A 71 1.52 0.86 -9.37
CA TYR A 71 2.87 1.39 -9.27
C TYR A 71 2.98 2.75 -9.97
N PRO A 72 2.61 3.86 -9.33
CA PRO A 72 2.53 5.18 -9.96
C PRO A 72 3.83 5.66 -10.63
N GLY A 73 4.97 5.15 -10.20
CA GLY A 73 6.28 5.51 -10.77
C GLY A 73 6.68 4.74 -12.04
N ARG A 74 5.87 3.80 -12.53
CA ARG A 74 6.16 3.02 -13.74
C ARG A 74 5.43 3.61 -14.94
N ALA A 75 6.00 3.41 -16.15
CA ALA A 75 5.33 3.78 -17.40
C ALA A 75 4.05 2.95 -17.62
N GLU A 76 4.12 1.63 -17.44
CA GLU A 76 2.95 0.76 -17.30
C GLU A 76 2.62 0.68 -15.81
N ARG A 77 1.69 1.51 -15.40
CA ARG A 77 1.37 1.78 -13.99
C ARG A 77 0.80 0.56 -13.28
N PHE A 78 -0.04 -0.21 -13.96
CA PHE A 78 -0.74 -1.33 -13.35
C PHE A 78 -0.04 -2.65 -13.62
N GLU A 79 -0.11 -3.55 -12.65
CA GLU A 79 0.33 -4.93 -12.78
C GLU A 79 -0.85 -5.83 -12.42
N VAL A 80 -1.25 -6.70 -13.34
CA VAL A 80 -2.27 -7.71 -13.10
C VAL A 80 -1.58 -9.01 -12.78
N VAL A 81 -1.95 -9.61 -11.67
CA VAL A 81 -1.33 -10.80 -11.10
C VAL A 81 -2.32 -11.95 -11.12
N TYR A 82 -1.96 -13.03 -11.76
CA TYR A 82 -2.74 -14.28 -11.84
C TYR A 82 -2.11 -15.31 -10.93
N MET A 83 -2.84 -15.79 -9.94
CA MET A 83 -2.39 -16.84 -9.04
C MET A 83 -2.94 -18.19 -9.47
N LEU A 84 -2.05 -19.09 -9.86
CA LEU A 84 -2.41 -20.42 -10.35
C LEU A 84 -1.99 -21.51 -9.37
N LEU A 85 -2.86 -22.50 -9.20
CA LEU A 85 -2.63 -23.67 -8.36
C LEU A 85 -2.69 -24.95 -9.20
N SER A 86 -1.69 -25.79 -9.02
CA SER A 86 -1.72 -27.19 -9.43
C SER A 86 -2.13 -28.06 -8.26
N VAL A 87 -3.35 -28.56 -8.27
CA VAL A 87 -3.87 -29.46 -7.23
C VAL A 87 -3.12 -30.79 -7.26
N THR A 88 -2.75 -31.25 -8.45
CA THR A 88 -2.05 -32.54 -8.63
C THR A 88 -0.59 -32.50 -8.18
N LYS A 89 0.08 -31.37 -8.38
CA LYS A 89 1.49 -31.18 -8.02
C LYS A 89 1.67 -30.52 -6.63
N ASN A 90 0.57 -30.08 -6.02
CA ASN A 90 0.60 -29.31 -4.78
C ASN A 90 1.59 -28.12 -4.84
N ASN A 91 1.50 -27.36 -5.92
CA ASN A 91 2.41 -26.27 -6.21
C ASN A 91 1.62 -25.08 -6.80
N ARG A 92 2.05 -23.86 -6.49
CA ARG A 92 1.45 -22.63 -7.01
C ARG A 92 2.49 -21.80 -7.73
N ILE A 93 2.03 -21.00 -8.67
CA ILE A 93 2.84 -20.05 -9.41
C ILE A 93 2.07 -18.75 -9.56
N MET A 94 2.79 -17.69 -9.79
CA MET A 94 2.27 -16.36 -10.03
C MET A 94 2.67 -15.92 -11.43
N VAL A 95 1.70 -15.49 -12.23
CA VAL A 95 1.92 -14.90 -13.55
C VAL A 95 1.54 -13.43 -13.49
N LYS A 96 2.39 -12.56 -13.99
CA LYS A 96 2.25 -11.11 -13.92
C LYS A 96 2.24 -10.51 -15.31
N VAL A 97 1.42 -9.48 -15.47
CA VAL A 97 1.29 -8.72 -16.73
C VAL A 97 1.21 -7.24 -16.38
N SER A 98 1.97 -6.42 -17.09
CA SER A 98 1.90 -4.98 -16.95
C SER A 98 0.87 -4.36 -17.89
N ALA A 99 0.18 -3.34 -17.44
CA ALA A 99 -0.79 -2.56 -18.21
C ALA A 99 -0.71 -1.07 -17.87
N SER A 100 -1.06 -0.22 -18.83
CA SER A 100 -1.34 1.20 -18.58
C SER A 100 -2.84 1.45 -18.52
N GLU A 101 -3.24 2.68 -18.27
CA GLU A 101 -4.66 3.06 -18.21
C GLU A 101 -5.39 2.79 -19.54
N ASP A 102 -4.69 3.00 -20.67
CA ASP A 102 -5.27 2.90 -22.01
C ASP A 102 -5.03 1.54 -22.69
N THR A 103 -4.26 0.67 -22.06
CA THR A 103 -3.90 -0.61 -22.67
C THR A 103 -4.66 -1.76 -22.03
N PRO A 104 -5.63 -2.36 -22.75
CA PRO A 104 -6.41 -3.47 -22.22
C PRO A 104 -5.55 -4.75 -22.10
N VAL A 105 -5.94 -5.59 -21.15
CA VAL A 105 -5.40 -6.92 -20.93
C VAL A 105 -6.38 -7.93 -21.55
N PRO A 106 -5.94 -8.94 -22.31
CA PRO A 106 -6.84 -9.98 -22.81
C PRO A 106 -7.53 -10.72 -21.67
N THR A 107 -8.85 -10.95 -21.80
CA THR A 107 -9.62 -11.70 -20.82
C THR A 107 -9.21 -13.17 -20.77
N VAL A 108 -9.30 -13.76 -19.60
CA VAL A 108 -9.08 -15.20 -19.41
C VAL A 108 -10.35 -15.96 -19.03
N THR A 109 -11.51 -15.34 -19.22
CA THR A 109 -12.83 -15.96 -18.99
C THR A 109 -13.07 -17.18 -19.86
N THR A 110 -12.45 -17.23 -21.04
CA THR A 110 -12.45 -18.40 -21.95
C THR A 110 -11.75 -19.61 -21.38
N ILE A 111 -10.81 -19.39 -20.43
CA ILE A 111 -10.03 -20.44 -19.78
C ILE A 111 -10.71 -20.83 -18.46
N TRP A 112 -11.07 -19.84 -17.64
CA TRP A 112 -11.73 -20.02 -16.36
C TRP A 112 -12.91 -19.05 -16.23
N PRO A 113 -14.15 -19.55 -16.22
CA PRO A 113 -15.33 -18.69 -16.11
C PRO A 113 -15.39 -17.81 -14.86
N ASN A 114 -14.76 -18.25 -13.74
CA ASN A 114 -14.66 -17.47 -12.52
C ASN A 114 -13.80 -16.21 -12.68
N ALA A 115 -12.93 -16.15 -13.68
CA ALA A 115 -12.12 -14.97 -13.98
C ALA A 115 -12.97 -13.73 -14.23
N GLY A 116 -14.17 -13.88 -14.78
CA GLY A 116 -15.06 -12.75 -15.05
C GLY A 116 -15.37 -11.91 -13.81
N TRP A 117 -15.49 -12.53 -12.64
CA TRP A 117 -15.71 -11.81 -11.37
C TRP A 117 -14.47 -11.08 -10.90
N LEU A 118 -13.32 -11.74 -10.99
CA LEU A 118 -12.03 -11.20 -10.56
C LEU A 118 -11.55 -10.07 -11.49
N GLU A 119 -11.76 -10.19 -12.79
CA GLU A 119 -11.49 -9.14 -13.76
C GLU A 119 -12.35 -7.90 -13.52
N ARG A 120 -13.64 -8.09 -13.16
CA ARG A 120 -14.51 -6.98 -12.77
C ARG A 120 -14.03 -6.28 -11.49
N GLU A 121 -13.50 -7.02 -10.54
CA GLU A 121 -12.91 -6.45 -9.32
C GLU A 121 -11.69 -5.61 -9.66
N VAL A 122 -10.76 -6.12 -10.46
CA VAL A 122 -9.57 -5.36 -10.88
C VAL A 122 -9.97 -4.12 -11.69
N PHE A 123 -10.96 -4.25 -12.58
CA PHE A 123 -11.52 -3.10 -13.29
C PHE A 123 -12.11 -2.07 -12.35
N ASP A 124 -12.92 -2.49 -11.39
CA ASP A 124 -13.59 -1.57 -10.47
C ASP A 124 -12.59 -0.83 -9.56
N MET A 125 -11.60 -1.56 -9.02
CA MET A 125 -10.65 -1.03 -8.06
C MET A 125 -9.52 -0.20 -8.68
N TYR A 126 -9.06 -0.55 -9.88
CA TYR A 126 -7.89 0.06 -10.52
C TYR A 126 -8.20 0.72 -11.88
N GLY A 127 -9.27 0.33 -12.55
CA GLY A 127 -9.63 0.82 -13.88
C GLY A 127 -8.90 0.12 -15.02
N VAL A 128 -8.36 -1.07 -14.80
CA VAL A 128 -7.74 -1.87 -15.87
C VAL A 128 -8.83 -2.46 -16.75
N LEU A 129 -8.70 -2.26 -18.06
CA LEU A 129 -9.64 -2.79 -19.05
C LEU A 129 -9.28 -4.23 -19.42
N PHE A 130 -10.29 -5.08 -19.57
CA PHE A 130 -10.13 -6.46 -20.02
C PHE A 130 -10.83 -6.65 -21.38
N ASP A 131 -10.02 -6.84 -22.42
CA ASP A 131 -10.53 -7.07 -23.79
C ASP A 131 -11.13 -8.46 -23.93
N GLY A 132 -12.33 -8.53 -24.51
CA GLY A 132 -13.07 -9.77 -24.67
C GLY A 132 -13.91 -10.22 -23.47
N ASN A 133 -13.88 -9.50 -22.34
CA ASN A 133 -14.80 -9.75 -21.24
C ASN A 133 -16.19 -9.21 -21.60
N THR A 134 -17.20 -10.07 -21.59
CA THR A 134 -18.56 -9.73 -22.04
C THR A 134 -19.37 -8.95 -20.99
N ASP A 135 -18.94 -8.95 -19.74
CA ASP A 135 -19.65 -8.30 -18.61
C ASP A 135 -18.67 -7.51 -17.73
N LEU A 136 -17.94 -6.55 -18.31
CA LEU A 136 -17.00 -5.71 -17.58
C LEU A 136 -17.73 -4.50 -16.99
N ARG A 137 -18.26 -4.66 -15.79
CA ARG A 137 -18.96 -3.63 -15.02
C ARG A 137 -18.50 -3.62 -13.57
N ARG A 138 -18.72 -2.52 -12.87
CA ARG A 138 -18.38 -2.41 -11.43
C ARG A 138 -19.08 -3.46 -10.59
N ILE A 139 -18.44 -3.88 -9.50
CA ILE A 139 -18.92 -4.95 -8.63
C ILE A 139 -18.89 -4.61 -7.14
N LEU A 140 -17.86 -3.90 -6.69
CA LEU A 140 -17.65 -3.60 -5.27
C LEU A 140 -18.04 -2.18 -4.90
N THR A 141 -17.90 -1.23 -5.83
CA THR A 141 -18.27 0.17 -5.58
C THR A 141 -19.78 0.37 -5.73
N ASP A 142 -20.29 1.37 -5.02
CA ASP A 142 -21.71 1.71 -5.06
C ASP A 142 -22.13 2.30 -6.42
N TYR A 143 -23.43 2.33 -6.69
CA TYR A 143 -23.97 2.93 -7.92
C TYR A 143 -23.65 4.42 -7.99
N GLY A 144 -23.10 4.84 -9.13
CA GLY A 144 -22.68 6.23 -9.33
C GLY A 144 -21.34 6.60 -8.67
N PHE A 145 -20.59 5.63 -8.14
CA PHE A 145 -19.26 5.89 -7.61
C PHE A 145 -18.30 6.32 -8.73
N GLU A 146 -17.59 7.40 -8.49
CA GLU A 146 -16.61 7.95 -9.43
C GLU A 146 -15.18 7.67 -8.95
N GLY A 147 -14.32 7.23 -9.89
CA GLY A 147 -12.92 6.89 -9.62
C GLY A 147 -12.68 5.42 -9.32
N HIS A 148 -11.45 5.10 -8.93
CA HIS A 148 -10.95 3.76 -8.65
C HIS A 148 -10.24 3.76 -7.29
N PRO A 149 -10.85 3.20 -6.24
CA PRO A 149 -10.45 3.44 -4.86
C PRO A 149 -9.12 2.80 -4.45
N PHE A 150 -8.58 1.82 -5.21
CA PHE A 150 -7.30 1.19 -4.87
C PHE A 150 -6.10 1.83 -5.59
N ARG A 151 -6.34 2.81 -6.46
CA ARG A 151 -5.26 3.62 -7.00
C ARG A 151 -4.59 4.41 -5.87
N LYS A 152 -3.26 4.50 -5.90
CA LYS A 152 -2.48 5.17 -4.84
C LYS A 152 -2.73 6.68 -4.73
N ASP A 153 -3.20 7.28 -5.79
CA ASP A 153 -3.59 8.70 -5.86
C ASP A 153 -5.05 8.97 -5.41
N PHE A 154 -5.84 7.91 -5.20
CA PHE A 154 -7.18 8.05 -4.65
C PHE A 154 -7.12 8.30 -3.13
N PRO A 155 -7.80 9.35 -2.60
CA PRO A 155 -7.75 9.66 -1.18
C PRO A 155 -8.38 8.55 -0.34
N LEU A 156 -7.76 8.21 0.79
CA LEU A 156 -8.23 7.15 1.69
C LEU A 156 -9.66 7.38 2.20
N THR A 157 -10.03 8.64 2.41
CA THR A 157 -11.38 9.02 2.87
C THR A 157 -12.43 9.03 1.75
N GLY A 158 -11.99 8.98 0.48
CA GLY A 158 -12.88 9.28 -0.64
C GLY A 158 -13.27 10.77 -0.72
N TYR A 159 -14.28 11.06 -1.52
CA TYR A 159 -14.78 12.42 -1.75
C TYR A 159 -16.19 12.63 -1.19
N VAL A 160 -16.97 11.58 -1.16
CA VAL A 160 -18.38 11.59 -0.74
C VAL A 160 -18.63 10.49 0.28
N GLU A 161 -19.56 10.78 1.20
CA GLU A 161 -20.07 9.81 2.17
C GLU A 161 -21.58 9.67 2.06
N LEU A 162 -22.09 8.57 2.60
CA LEU A 162 -23.51 8.28 2.65
C LEU A 162 -24.02 8.58 4.05
N ARG A 163 -25.06 9.42 4.13
CA ARG A 163 -25.74 9.71 5.39
C ARG A 163 -27.26 9.57 5.23
N TYR A 164 -27.90 9.07 6.27
CA TYR A 164 -29.36 9.08 6.31
C TYR A 164 -29.87 10.48 6.67
N SER A 165 -30.67 11.07 5.78
CA SER A 165 -31.32 12.34 6.02
C SER A 165 -32.70 12.11 6.64
N GLU A 166 -32.91 12.62 7.85
CA GLU A 166 -34.21 12.57 8.53
C GLU A 166 -35.28 13.38 7.82
N ASP A 167 -34.89 14.49 7.19
CA ASP A 167 -35.81 15.36 6.47
C ASP A 167 -36.32 14.70 5.18
N GLN A 168 -35.41 14.11 4.41
CA GLN A 168 -35.73 13.47 3.14
C GLN A 168 -36.17 12.01 3.31
N LYS A 169 -36.05 11.42 4.51
CA LYS A 169 -36.35 10.01 4.81
C LYS A 169 -35.66 9.02 3.88
N ARG A 170 -34.42 9.34 3.47
CA ARG A 170 -33.61 8.49 2.59
C ARG A 170 -32.11 8.70 2.84
N VAL A 171 -31.31 7.80 2.30
CA VAL A 171 -29.86 7.95 2.23
C VAL A 171 -29.52 8.98 1.17
N VAL A 172 -28.66 9.94 1.52
CA VAL A 172 -28.16 10.99 0.64
C VAL A 172 -26.65 10.95 0.57
N TYR A 173 -26.11 11.40 -0.56
CA TYR A 173 -24.67 11.60 -0.72
C TYR A 173 -24.33 13.04 -0.29
N GLU A 174 -23.29 13.16 0.49
CA GLU A 174 -22.76 14.46 0.89
C GLU A 174 -21.22 14.44 0.86
N PRO A 175 -20.55 15.61 0.79
CA PRO A 175 -19.09 15.64 0.90
C PRO A 175 -18.63 15.03 2.21
N VAL A 176 -17.48 14.33 2.18
CA VAL A 176 -16.91 13.69 3.36
C VAL A 176 -16.59 14.73 4.43
N GLU A 177 -17.19 14.55 5.61
CA GLU A 177 -16.92 15.33 6.83
C GLU A 177 -16.73 14.35 7.98
N LEU A 178 -15.48 13.92 8.20
CA LEU A 178 -15.19 12.94 9.23
C LEU A 178 -15.30 13.57 10.63
N ALA A 179 -15.97 12.86 11.53
CA ALA A 179 -16.05 13.27 12.95
C ALA A 179 -14.69 13.35 13.64
N GLN A 180 -13.71 12.63 13.13
CA GLN A 180 -12.32 12.65 13.58
C GLN A 180 -11.42 12.67 12.35
N ASP A 181 -10.48 13.61 12.32
CA ASP A 181 -9.47 13.66 11.27
C ASP A 181 -8.61 12.40 11.25
N LEU A 182 -8.18 12.01 10.04
CA LEU A 182 -7.21 10.94 9.91
C LEU A 182 -5.91 11.30 10.62
N ARG A 183 -5.56 10.49 11.60
CA ARG A 183 -4.31 10.64 12.30
C ARG A 183 -3.18 10.01 11.51
N GLN A 184 -2.13 10.79 11.26
CA GLN A 184 -0.88 10.27 10.75
C GLN A 184 -0.08 9.77 11.96
N PHE A 185 0.09 8.46 12.04
CA PHE A 185 0.96 7.87 13.04
C PHE A 185 2.31 7.58 12.40
N ASP A 186 3.33 8.17 12.94
CA ASP A 186 4.68 7.68 12.71
C ASP A 186 4.90 6.50 13.67
N PHE A 187 4.84 5.29 13.11
CA PHE A 187 5.02 4.06 13.88
C PHE A 187 6.50 3.72 14.13
N MET A 188 7.42 4.52 13.57
CA MET A 188 8.82 4.35 13.89
C MET A 188 9.06 4.84 15.30
N SER A 189 9.38 3.89 16.17
CA SER A 189 9.85 4.21 17.52
C SER A 189 11.14 5.05 17.40
N PRO A 190 11.30 6.14 18.18
CA PRO A 190 12.56 6.87 18.25
C PRO A 190 13.78 5.98 18.56
N TRP A 191 13.51 4.79 19.10
CA TRP A 191 14.52 3.78 19.45
C TRP A 191 14.85 2.81 18.33
N GLU A 192 14.03 2.75 17.27
CA GLU A 192 14.16 1.81 16.15
C GLU A 192 14.68 2.49 14.88
N GLY A 193 14.64 3.80 14.81
CA GLY A 193 15.08 4.58 13.66
C GLY A 193 16.50 5.04 13.80
N ALA A 194 17.50 4.29 13.31
CA ALA A 194 18.90 4.70 13.31
C ALA A 194 19.16 6.04 12.56
N ASN A 195 18.20 6.48 11.74
CA ASN A 195 18.30 7.69 10.92
C ASN A 195 17.23 8.73 11.22
N TYR A 196 16.45 8.56 12.28
CA TYR A 196 15.43 9.54 12.65
C TYR A 196 16.06 10.68 13.44
N ILE A 197 16.04 11.87 12.86
CA ILE A 197 16.49 13.10 13.52
C ILE A 197 15.26 13.72 14.18
N LEU A 198 15.24 13.77 15.50
CA LEU A 198 14.19 14.44 16.24
C LEU A 198 14.23 15.95 15.98
N PRO A 199 13.05 16.64 15.95
CA PRO A 199 13.03 18.11 15.88
C PRO A 199 13.87 18.71 17.03
N GLY A 200 14.91 19.44 16.67
CA GLY A 200 15.90 20.00 17.60
C GLY A 200 17.26 19.31 17.58
N ASP A 201 17.36 18.11 17.03
CA ASP A 201 18.61 17.37 16.89
C ASP A 201 19.33 17.63 15.56
N GLU A 202 18.83 18.56 14.77
CA GLU A 202 19.45 18.89 13.46
C GLU A 202 20.90 19.40 13.57
N LYS A 203 21.28 19.81 14.79
CA LYS A 203 22.64 20.26 15.11
C LYS A 203 23.49 19.17 15.77
N ALA A 204 22.93 17.99 16.04
CA ALA A 204 23.67 16.88 16.60
C ALA A 204 24.66 16.36 15.54
N ASP A 205 25.94 16.26 15.93
CA ASP A 205 26.96 15.64 15.10
C ASP A 205 26.59 14.17 14.86
N LEU A 206 26.28 13.84 13.61
CA LEU A 206 26.03 12.47 13.15
C LEU A 206 27.35 11.67 13.06
N SER A 207 28.20 11.80 14.05
CA SER A 207 29.37 10.93 14.16
C SER A 207 28.90 9.48 14.31
N PRO A 208 29.43 8.53 13.56
CA PRO A 208 29.00 7.14 13.67
C PRO A 208 29.14 6.70 15.13
N VAL A 209 28.02 6.26 15.70
CA VAL A 209 27.96 5.72 17.06
C VAL A 209 29.03 4.63 17.15
N ALA A 210 30.01 4.81 18.03
CA ALA A 210 31.03 3.80 18.24
C ALA A 210 30.33 2.47 18.57
N GLU A 211 30.70 1.41 17.86
CA GLU A 211 30.15 0.08 18.09
C GLU A 211 30.19 -0.24 19.60
N PRO A 212 29.12 -0.77 20.17
CA PRO A 212 29.09 -1.10 21.58
C PRO A 212 30.23 -2.08 21.87
N LYS A 213 31.21 -1.66 22.67
CA LYS A 213 32.28 -2.54 23.14
C LYS A 213 31.61 -3.68 23.90
N VAL A 214 31.73 -4.88 23.36
CA VAL A 214 31.28 -6.10 24.03
C VAL A 214 32.03 -6.16 25.34
N THR A 215 31.30 -5.97 26.44
CA THR A 215 31.85 -6.13 27.78
C THR A 215 32.23 -7.60 27.94
N GLU A 216 33.49 -7.85 28.23
CA GLU A 216 33.99 -9.19 28.50
C GLU A 216 33.12 -9.90 29.54
N LYS A 217 32.95 -11.19 29.38
CA LYS A 217 32.15 -12.04 30.29
C LYS A 217 32.46 -11.71 31.74
N PRO A 218 31.45 -11.55 32.61
CA PRO A 218 31.70 -11.30 34.02
C PRO A 218 32.51 -12.45 34.57
N SER A 219 33.70 -12.14 35.07
CA SER A 219 34.51 -13.08 35.82
C SER A 219 33.80 -13.36 37.14
N ASP A 220 33.89 -14.59 37.64
CA ASP A 220 33.21 -15.16 38.83
C ASP A 220 33.41 -14.42 40.17
N THR A 221 33.94 -13.24 40.16
CA THR A 221 34.06 -12.35 41.32
C THR A 221 32.98 -11.29 41.30
N GLY A 222 31.91 -11.56 42.03
CA GLY A 222 30.85 -10.73 42.54
C GLY A 222 30.49 -9.46 41.75
N ALA A 223 29.38 -9.49 41.03
CA ALA A 223 28.86 -8.43 40.18
C ALA A 223 28.64 -7.04 40.85
N GLY A 224 28.79 -6.89 42.16
CA GLY A 224 28.58 -5.67 42.85
C GLY A 224 29.74 -4.67 42.80
N LYS A 225 30.98 -5.14 42.80
CA LYS A 225 32.14 -4.21 42.88
C LYS A 225 32.47 -3.51 41.56
N LYS A 226 32.19 -4.12 40.40
CA LYS A 226 32.47 -3.50 39.10
C LYS A 226 31.43 -2.48 38.67
N THR A 227 30.19 -2.59 39.14
CA THR A 227 29.14 -1.58 38.89
C THR A 227 29.42 -0.30 39.68
N ASP A 228 29.97 -0.38 40.88
CA ASP A 228 30.28 0.80 41.67
C ASP A 228 31.50 1.56 41.14
N GLU A 229 32.51 0.88 40.62
CA GLU A 229 33.66 1.51 39.96
C GLU A 229 33.27 2.21 38.65
N HIS A 230 32.40 1.62 37.83
CA HIS A 230 31.92 2.25 36.61
C HIS A 230 30.95 3.41 36.83
N ALA A 231 30.17 3.37 37.92
CA ALA A 231 29.32 4.49 38.33
C ALA A 231 30.16 5.65 38.88
N ALA A 232 31.24 5.37 39.60
CA ALA A 232 32.17 6.37 40.11
C ALA A 232 32.98 7.05 38.97
N GLU A 233 33.36 6.29 37.96
CA GLU A 233 34.08 6.82 36.77
C GLU A 233 33.19 7.72 35.89
N LYS A 234 31.90 7.39 35.74
CA LYS A 234 30.93 8.25 35.05
C LYS A 234 30.63 9.54 35.81
N VAL A 235 30.61 9.51 37.11
CA VAL A 235 30.36 10.71 37.94
C VAL A 235 31.58 11.64 37.92
N SER A 236 32.80 11.11 37.81
CA SER A 236 34.01 11.91 37.73
C SER A 236 34.31 12.51 36.34
N ALA A 237 33.72 11.91 35.27
CA ALA A 237 33.89 12.41 33.92
C ALA A 237 32.83 13.44 33.45
N GLY A 238 31.82 13.69 34.30
CA GLY A 238 30.66 14.50 33.98
C GLY A 238 30.50 15.81 34.70
N ALA A 239 31.61 16.41 35.22
CA ALA A 239 31.52 17.75 35.78
C ALA A 239 32.01 18.79 34.73
N PRO A 240 31.13 19.53 34.09
CA PRO A 240 31.54 20.73 33.38
C PRO A 240 31.75 21.85 34.39
N ALA A 241 32.85 22.54 34.21
CA ALA A 241 33.20 23.72 34.97
C ALA A 241 32.15 24.82 34.78
N GLU A 242 31.67 25.34 35.92
CA GLU A 242 31.01 26.63 35.94
C GLU A 242 31.98 27.73 35.55
N GLU A 243 31.63 28.50 34.54
CA GLU A 243 31.92 29.94 34.48
C GLU A 243 31.04 30.60 33.43
N ALA A 244 30.31 31.46 33.80
CA ALA A 244 30.22 32.89 33.83
C ALA A 244 28.84 33.39 33.41
N ALA A 245 28.30 34.15 34.33
CA ALA A 245 27.11 34.97 34.20
C ALA A 245 27.20 35.94 33.00
N GLY A 246 26.11 36.06 32.30
CA GLY A 246 25.82 37.12 31.35
C GLY A 246 24.29 37.31 31.31
N GLU A 247 23.83 38.28 32.08
CA GLU A 247 22.46 38.84 31.98
C GLU A 247 22.30 39.41 30.58
N ASP A 248 21.29 38.97 29.88
CA ASP A 248 20.60 39.81 28.89
C ASP A 248 19.13 39.40 28.80
N THR A 249 18.33 40.19 29.49
CA THR A 249 16.87 40.21 29.40
C THR A 249 16.45 40.81 28.06
N ALA A 250 15.92 40.01 27.17
CA ALA A 250 15.14 40.51 26.03
C ALA A 250 13.65 40.30 26.29
N PRO A 251 12.82 41.33 26.08
CA PRO A 251 11.40 41.30 26.44
C PRO A 251 10.58 40.44 25.46
N ALA A 252 9.54 39.82 26.01
CA ALA A 252 8.53 39.07 25.28
C ALA A 252 7.82 39.95 24.26
N PRO A 253 7.47 39.42 23.07
CA PRO A 253 6.64 40.16 22.12
C PRO A 253 5.19 40.17 22.61
N GLU A 254 4.60 41.37 22.56
CA GLU A 254 3.20 41.64 22.83
C GLU A 254 2.29 41.00 21.76
N PRO A 255 1.04 40.65 22.11
CA PRO A 255 0.07 40.13 21.17
C PRO A 255 -0.45 41.24 20.27
N THR A 256 -0.26 41.11 18.97
CA THR A 256 -0.87 41.98 17.97
C THR A 256 -2.36 41.65 17.83
N GLU A 257 -3.21 42.52 18.41
CA GLU A 257 -4.56 42.74 17.97
C GLU A 257 -4.50 43.35 16.55
N ASP A 258 -5.21 42.74 15.60
CA ASP A 258 -5.97 43.36 14.51
C ASP A 258 -6.17 42.37 13.36
N ARG A 259 -7.35 41.84 13.31
CA ARG A 259 -7.98 41.46 12.04
C ARG A 259 -9.50 41.49 12.14
N LYS A 260 -10.02 42.67 12.35
CA LYS A 260 -11.35 43.03 11.89
C LYS A 260 -11.21 43.60 10.49
N ASP A 261 -12.05 43.11 9.61
CA ASP A 261 -12.49 43.60 8.31
C ASP A 261 -12.19 42.62 7.16
N ARG A 262 -13.19 41.77 6.98
CA ARG A 262 -13.46 41.16 5.68
C ARG A 262 -14.94 41.43 5.34
N PRO A 263 -15.23 42.16 4.28
CA PRO A 263 -16.61 42.47 3.92
C PRO A 263 -17.33 41.23 3.39
N ALA A 264 -18.59 41.11 3.77
CA ALA A 264 -19.52 40.09 3.31
C ALA A 264 -19.71 40.22 1.78
N ARG A 265 -19.60 39.11 1.06
CA ARG A 265 -20.02 39.01 -0.34
C ARG A 265 -21.53 38.88 -0.39
N GLU A 266 -22.16 39.91 -0.88
CA GLU A 266 -23.58 39.92 -1.25
C GLU A 266 -23.84 38.92 -2.38
N GLY A 267 -24.78 38.02 -2.13
CA GLY A 267 -25.33 37.10 -3.11
C GLY A 267 -26.23 37.86 -4.08
N LYS A 268 -25.91 37.79 -5.36
CA LYS A 268 -26.81 38.24 -6.44
C LYS A 268 -27.72 37.06 -6.80
N THR A 269 -28.96 37.14 -6.37
CA THR A 269 -30.08 36.40 -6.92
C THR A 269 -30.44 36.97 -8.28
N THR A 270 -30.28 36.20 -9.33
CA THR A 270 -30.95 36.47 -10.61
C THR A 270 -32.11 35.50 -10.75
N ASP A 271 -33.28 36.06 -10.50
CA ASP A 271 -34.59 35.56 -10.90
C ASP A 271 -34.70 35.71 -12.43
N THR A 272 -34.95 34.61 -13.15
CA THR A 272 -35.53 34.62 -14.48
C THR A 272 -36.42 33.39 -14.61
N GLY A 273 -37.69 33.63 -14.28
CA GLY A 273 -38.78 32.78 -14.71
C GLY A 273 -38.96 32.90 -16.22
N GLU A 274 -39.17 31.79 -16.88
CA GLU A 274 -39.97 31.71 -18.09
C GLU A 274 -40.58 30.31 -18.21
N ALA A 275 -41.86 30.29 -17.99
CA ALA A 275 -42.76 29.18 -18.28
C ALA A 275 -42.96 29.09 -19.79
N THR A 276 -42.73 27.94 -20.39
CA THR A 276 -43.29 27.61 -21.70
C THR A 276 -44.13 26.35 -21.59
N GLU A 277 -45.44 26.58 -21.63
CA GLU A 277 -46.44 25.60 -22.01
C GLU A 277 -46.13 25.04 -23.40
N VAL A 278 -46.18 23.76 -23.57
CA VAL A 278 -46.40 23.12 -24.84
C VAL A 278 -47.57 22.14 -24.68
N LYS A 279 -48.64 22.46 -25.39
CA LYS A 279 -49.80 21.63 -25.71
C LYS A 279 -49.42 20.60 -26.78
N GLU A 280 -50.13 19.52 -26.70
CA GLU A 280 -50.39 18.40 -27.59
C GLU A 280 -49.49 17.18 -27.42
#